data_9dbbd448b0ffb86d75a40848eb1f470f
#
_entry.id   9dbbd448b0ffb86d75a40848eb1f470f
#
_cell.length_a   1.000
_cell.length_b   1.000
_cell.length_c   1.000
_cell.angle_alpha   90.00
_cell.angle_beta   90.00
_cell.angle_gamma   90.00
#
_symmetry.space_group_name_H-M   'P 1'
#
loop_
_entity.id
_entity.type
_entity.pdbx_description
1 polymer ?
#
loop_
_entity_poly.entity_id
_entity_poly.type
_entity_poly.pdbx_seq_one_letter_code
_entity_poly.pdbx_strand_id
1 'polypeptide(L)'
;MERIIVTAKFHTGHRQLGYPGKCKFVHGHTWHGKVTIAAEEFPRDDIDMSLEFGDIKNVMRFMDHKMLVTEQDTTFLNSEFFEPEGVVVLRGKGPSVENVAYYVYNGVVDVIRKQYPGRNVRYKVEVTIQETENNIFQVEKDITI
;
A
#
# COMPACT_ATOMS: atom_id res chain seq x y z
N MET A 1 -14.13 -17.13 12.10
CA MET A 1 -13.59 -16.06 11.21
C MET A 1 -13.19 -14.85 12.04
N GLU A 2 -11.91 -14.57 12.11
CA GLU A 2 -11.33 -13.42 12.80
C GLU A 2 -10.89 -12.37 11.77
N ARG A 3 -10.80 -11.10 12.16
CA ARG A 3 -10.33 -10.01 11.30
C ARG A 3 -9.42 -9.05 12.05
N ILE A 4 -8.32 -8.70 11.41
CA ILE A 4 -7.46 -7.58 11.78
C ILE A 4 -7.75 -6.46 10.81
N ILE A 5 -8.04 -5.27 11.34
CA ILE A 5 -8.34 -4.07 10.55
C ILE A 5 -7.37 -2.97 10.97
N VAL A 6 -6.61 -2.47 10.02
CA VAL A 6 -5.61 -1.40 10.24
C VAL A 6 -5.89 -0.27 9.28
N THR A 7 -5.93 0.95 9.78
CA THR A 7 -6.10 2.16 8.97
C THR A 7 -4.90 3.09 9.11
N ALA A 8 -4.58 3.80 8.06
CA ALA A 8 -3.57 4.84 8.07
C ALA A 8 -3.95 5.97 7.11
N LYS A 9 -3.53 7.17 7.48
CA LYS A 9 -3.58 8.35 6.62
C LYS A 9 -2.14 8.70 6.23
N PHE A 10 -1.94 9.06 4.96
CA PHE A 10 -0.65 9.50 4.45
C PHE A 10 -0.82 10.57 3.38
N HIS A 11 0.12 11.51 3.35
CA HIS A 11 0.13 12.62 2.41
C HIS A 11 1.22 12.35 1.38
N THR A 12 0.84 12.22 0.12
CA THR A 12 1.79 11.93 -0.95
C THR A 12 1.38 12.56 -2.26
N GLY A 13 2.36 12.89 -3.08
CA GLY A 13 2.17 13.44 -4.40
C GLY A 13 2.36 12.41 -5.50
N HIS A 14 1.78 12.68 -6.64
CA HIS A 14 1.96 11.91 -7.86
C HIS A 14 1.61 12.73 -9.10
N ARG A 15 1.92 12.20 -10.26
CA ARG A 15 1.36 12.62 -11.54
C ARG A 15 1.08 11.42 -12.42
N GLN A 16 0.02 11.47 -13.17
CA GLN A 16 -0.33 10.43 -14.14
C GLN A 16 0.28 10.76 -15.49
N LEU A 17 1.52 10.30 -15.72
CA LEU A 17 2.23 10.53 -16.97
C LEU A 17 1.43 9.98 -18.16
N GLY A 18 1.27 10.80 -19.21
CA GLY A 18 0.51 10.45 -20.41
C GLY A 18 -1.02 10.55 -20.26
N TYR A 19 -1.54 10.96 -19.12
CA TYR A 19 -2.97 11.18 -18.94
C TYR A 19 -3.41 12.48 -19.65
N PRO A 20 -4.56 12.49 -20.36
CA PRO A 20 -5.00 13.67 -21.14
C PRO A 20 -5.58 14.80 -20.28
N GLY A 21 -5.94 14.55 -19.02
CA GLY A 21 -6.54 15.52 -18.10
C GLY A 21 -5.54 16.13 -17.12
N LYS A 22 -6.07 16.87 -16.14
CA LYS A 22 -5.27 17.60 -15.12
C LYS A 22 -4.39 16.71 -14.25
N CYS A 23 -4.71 15.42 -14.10
CA CYS A 23 -3.91 14.49 -13.31
C CYS A 23 -2.51 14.22 -13.88
N LYS A 24 -2.21 14.69 -15.10
CA LYS A 24 -0.86 14.70 -15.67
C LYS A 24 0.09 15.67 -14.94
N PHE A 25 -0.44 16.67 -14.28
CA PHE A 25 0.35 17.61 -13.50
C PHE A 25 0.66 17.03 -12.12
N VAL A 26 1.79 17.46 -11.56
CA VAL A 26 2.15 17.10 -10.17
C VAL A 26 1.11 17.67 -9.22
N HIS A 27 0.55 16.82 -8.39
CA HIS A 27 -0.41 17.19 -7.37
C HIS A 27 -0.35 16.19 -6.22
N GLY A 28 -0.98 16.51 -5.12
CA GLY A 28 -1.01 15.65 -3.93
C GLY A 28 -2.41 15.46 -3.39
N HIS A 29 -2.54 14.43 -2.60
CA HIS A 29 -3.76 14.10 -1.87
C HIS A 29 -3.44 13.74 -0.42
N THR A 30 -4.46 13.83 0.42
CA THR A 30 -4.49 13.10 1.69
C THR A 30 -5.13 11.75 1.42
N TRP A 31 -4.31 10.71 1.40
CA TRP A 31 -4.74 9.35 1.14
C TRP A 31 -5.19 8.68 2.43
N HIS A 32 -6.22 7.86 2.35
CA HIS A 32 -6.65 7.01 3.45
C HIS A 32 -6.57 5.55 3.02
N GLY A 33 -5.80 4.78 3.76
CA GLY A 33 -5.68 3.35 3.55
C GLY A 33 -6.36 2.56 4.65
N LYS A 34 -7.03 1.46 4.26
CA LYS A 34 -7.58 0.46 5.15
C LYS A 34 -7.16 -0.90 4.67
N VAL A 35 -6.57 -1.68 5.56
CA VAL A 35 -6.22 -3.08 5.34
C VAL A 35 -7.09 -3.94 6.24
N THR A 36 -7.77 -4.92 5.67
CA THR A 36 -8.49 -5.96 6.39
C THR A 36 -7.86 -7.30 6.07
N ILE A 37 -7.37 -8.00 7.08
CA ILE A 37 -6.87 -9.37 6.96
C ILE A 37 -7.85 -10.26 7.72
N ALA A 38 -8.39 -11.27 7.05
CA ALA A 38 -9.30 -12.23 7.65
C ALA A 38 -8.71 -13.64 7.58
N ALA A 39 -8.92 -14.42 8.63
CA ALA A 39 -8.60 -15.84 8.71
C ALA A 39 -9.68 -16.54 9.51
N GLU A 40 -9.81 -17.87 9.39
CA GLU A 40 -10.69 -18.63 10.29
C GLU A 40 -10.24 -18.43 11.73
N GLU A 41 -8.93 -18.59 11.97
CA GLU A 41 -8.24 -18.31 13.20
C GLU A 41 -6.83 -17.81 12.87
N PHE A 42 -6.35 -16.77 13.56
CA PHE A 42 -4.98 -16.30 13.40
C PHE A 42 -4.01 -17.12 14.26
N PRO A 43 -2.82 -17.44 13.74
CA PRO A 43 -1.72 -17.88 14.59
C PRO A 43 -1.44 -16.85 15.68
N ARG A 44 -1.10 -17.30 16.88
CA ARG A 44 -0.77 -16.45 18.01
C ARG A 44 0.60 -16.83 18.57
N ASP A 45 1.27 -15.86 19.14
CA ASP A 45 2.53 -16.06 19.88
C ASP A 45 2.28 -16.43 21.35
N ASP A 46 3.34 -16.47 22.14
CA ASP A 46 3.29 -16.90 23.55
C ASP A 46 2.56 -15.91 24.48
N ILE A 47 2.19 -14.74 23.98
CA ILE A 47 1.41 -13.73 24.70
C ILE A 47 0.05 -13.45 24.05
N ASP A 48 -0.44 -14.41 23.25
CA ASP A 48 -1.71 -14.36 22.53
C ASP A 48 -1.84 -13.23 21.49
N MET A 49 -0.72 -12.69 21.01
CA MET A 49 -0.72 -11.73 19.91
C MET A 49 -0.61 -12.44 18.55
N SER A 50 -1.26 -11.86 17.55
CA SER A 50 -1.16 -12.27 16.15
C SER A 50 -0.27 -11.30 15.36
N LEU A 51 -0.72 -10.83 14.19
CA LEU A 51 0.05 -9.91 13.36
C LEU A 51 0.31 -8.56 14.06
N GLU A 52 1.53 -8.03 13.90
CA GLU A 52 1.90 -6.72 14.43
C GLU A 52 1.24 -5.60 13.61
N PHE A 53 0.33 -4.86 14.24
CA PHE A 53 -0.43 -3.79 13.57
C PHE A 53 0.47 -2.66 13.08
N GLY A 54 1.55 -2.38 13.81
CA GLY A 54 2.54 -1.37 13.46
C GLY A 54 3.22 -1.66 12.12
N ASP A 55 3.59 -2.92 11.88
CA ASP A 55 4.22 -3.33 10.64
C ASP A 55 3.28 -3.16 9.44
N ILE A 56 2.01 -3.52 9.59
CA ILE A 56 0.98 -3.33 8.56
C ILE A 56 0.77 -1.83 8.29
N LYS A 57 0.68 -1.03 9.34
CA LYS A 57 0.52 0.42 9.24
C LYS A 57 1.71 1.08 8.55
N ASN A 58 2.92 0.61 8.81
CA ASN A 58 4.16 1.13 8.24
C ASN A 58 4.24 0.93 6.72
N VAL A 59 3.62 -0.12 6.17
CA VAL A 59 3.51 -0.30 4.71
C VAL A 59 2.85 0.92 4.05
N MET A 60 1.78 1.44 4.64
CA MET A 60 1.08 2.62 4.13
C MET A 60 1.84 3.91 4.45
N ARG A 61 2.31 4.05 5.69
CA ARG A 61 3.03 5.25 6.15
C ARG A 61 4.37 5.47 5.48
N PHE A 62 4.97 4.43 4.91
CA PHE A 62 6.21 4.57 4.16
C PHE A 62 6.07 5.55 2.98
N MET A 63 4.87 5.71 2.43
CA MET A 63 4.60 6.64 1.34
C MET A 63 4.37 8.09 1.81
N ASP A 64 4.24 8.33 3.12
CA ASP A 64 3.95 9.65 3.66
C ASP A 64 5.09 10.64 3.39
N HIS A 65 4.75 11.85 2.92
CA HIS A 65 5.68 12.90 2.51
C HIS A 65 6.65 12.50 1.40
N LYS A 66 6.23 11.60 0.51
CA LYS A 66 7.04 11.15 -0.63
C LYS A 66 6.31 11.39 -1.95
N MET A 67 7.08 11.35 -3.02
CA MET A 67 6.57 11.38 -4.39
C MET A 67 6.42 9.96 -4.90
N LEU A 68 5.24 9.60 -5.38
CA LEU A 68 4.99 8.31 -6.02
C LEU A 68 5.29 8.41 -7.52
N VAL A 69 6.12 7.53 -8.00
CA VAL A 69 6.53 7.46 -9.40
C VAL A 69 6.52 6.01 -9.89
N THR A 70 6.62 5.82 -11.19
CA THR A 70 6.94 4.53 -11.80
C THR A 70 8.25 4.64 -12.58
N GLU A 71 8.84 3.51 -12.96
CA GLU A 71 10.11 3.47 -13.70
C GLU A 71 10.05 4.24 -15.04
N GLN A 72 8.87 4.46 -15.58
CA GLN A 72 8.68 5.19 -16.83
C GLN A 72 8.79 6.71 -16.68
N ASP A 73 8.64 7.23 -15.47
CA ASP A 73 8.78 8.67 -15.20
C ASP A 73 10.22 9.05 -14.89
N THR A 74 11.07 8.99 -15.91
CA THR A 74 12.50 9.26 -15.79
C THR A 74 12.81 10.71 -15.40
N THR A 75 11.89 11.63 -15.61
CA THR A 75 12.03 13.03 -15.17
C THR A 75 12.21 13.11 -13.67
N PHE A 76 11.42 12.35 -12.88
CA PHE A 76 11.56 12.32 -11.43
C PHE A 76 12.71 11.44 -10.96
N LEU A 77 12.88 10.28 -11.60
CA LEU A 77 13.94 9.34 -11.20
C LEU A 77 15.36 9.89 -11.43
N ASN A 78 15.55 10.73 -12.45
CA ASN A 78 16.84 11.32 -12.80
C ASN A 78 16.97 12.79 -12.35
N SER A 79 16.01 13.31 -11.59
CA SER A 79 16.01 14.70 -11.14
C SER A 79 16.96 14.91 -9.97
N GLU A 80 17.80 15.92 -10.03
CA GLU A 80 18.62 16.38 -8.90
C GLU A 80 17.82 17.09 -7.81
N PHE A 81 16.55 17.40 -8.07
CA PHE A 81 15.67 18.08 -7.10
C PHE A 81 14.99 17.14 -6.10
N PHE A 82 15.06 15.83 -6.36
CA PHE A 82 14.41 14.84 -5.49
C PHE A 82 15.46 13.91 -4.90
N GLU A 83 15.59 13.92 -3.59
CA GLU A 83 16.40 12.94 -2.88
C GLU A 83 15.78 11.53 -3.08
N PRO A 84 16.58 10.49 -3.24
CA PRO A 84 16.08 9.11 -3.41
C PRO A 84 15.13 8.67 -2.29
N GLU A 85 15.37 9.10 -1.06
CA GLU A 85 14.52 8.80 0.09
C GLU A 85 13.13 9.47 0.01
N GLY A 86 12.99 10.52 -0.77
CA GLY A 86 11.73 11.24 -1.01
C GLY A 86 10.88 10.64 -2.13
N VAL A 87 11.28 9.52 -2.72
CA VAL A 87 10.61 8.90 -3.87
C VAL A 87 10.25 7.46 -3.55
N VAL A 88 9.04 7.05 -3.88
CA VAL A 88 8.60 5.65 -3.88
C VAL A 88 8.28 5.22 -5.29
N VAL A 89 8.98 4.17 -5.76
CA VAL A 89 8.79 3.62 -7.11
C VAL A 89 7.75 2.51 -7.05
N LEU A 90 6.60 2.74 -7.69
CA LEU A 90 5.54 1.77 -7.83
C LEU A 90 5.73 0.93 -9.09
N ARG A 91 5.23 -0.29 -9.07
CA ARG A 91 5.14 -1.13 -10.27
C ARG A 91 3.98 -0.64 -11.14
N GLY A 92 4.13 -0.80 -12.46
CA GLY A 92 3.10 -0.45 -13.44
C GLY A 92 3.48 0.77 -14.27
N LYS A 93 2.50 1.28 -15.02
CA LYS A 93 2.71 2.36 -16.00
C LYS A 93 2.51 3.76 -15.43
N GLY A 94 1.90 3.88 -14.28
CA GLY A 94 1.67 5.15 -13.60
C GLY A 94 1.35 4.95 -12.12
N PRO A 95 1.55 5.98 -11.27
CA PRO A 95 1.28 5.92 -9.84
C PRO A 95 -0.20 6.17 -9.55
N SER A 96 -1.06 5.36 -10.15
CA SER A 96 -2.52 5.41 -9.97
C SER A 96 -2.95 4.86 -8.60
N VAL A 97 -4.18 5.14 -8.20
CA VAL A 97 -4.77 4.60 -6.96
C VAL A 97 -4.75 3.06 -6.96
N GLU A 98 -4.93 2.44 -8.13
CA GLU A 98 -4.85 0.99 -8.31
C GLU A 98 -3.46 0.47 -7.97
N ASN A 99 -2.41 1.10 -8.49
CA ASN A 99 -1.03 0.69 -8.25
C ASN A 99 -0.59 0.98 -6.81
N VAL A 100 -1.10 2.03 -6.18
CA VAL A 100 -0.93 2.28 -4.74
C VAL A 100 -1.55 1.15 -3.92
N ALA A 101 -2.77 0.72 -4.26
CA ALA A 101 -3.43 -0.39 -3.56
C ALA A 101 -2.65 -1.70 -3.70
N TYR A 102 -2.11 -2.00 -4.89
CA TYR A 102 -1.27 -3.18 -5.09
C TYR A 102 0.07 -3.10 -4.36
N TYR A 103 0.67 -1.91 -4.27
CA TYR A 103 1.86 -1.71 -3.46
C TYR A 103 1.59 -2.06 -1.99
N VAL A 104 0.50 -1.54 -1.44
CA VAL A 104 0.11 -1.84 -0.06
C VAL A 104 -0.23 -3.33 0.10
N TYR A 105 -0.99 -3.91 -0.83
CA TYR A 105 -1.33 -5.34 -0.80
C TYR A 105 -0.09 -6.22 -0.74
N ASN A 106 0.89 -5.99 -1.62
CA ASN A 106 2.11 -6.77 -1.66
C ASN A 106 2.93 -6.61 -0.37
N GLY A 107 3.05 -5.39 0.15
CA GLY A 107 3.73 -5.13 1.41
C GLY A 107 3.07 -5.82 2.60
N VAL A 108 1.74 -5.87 2.65
CA VAL A 108 0.99 -6.58 3.69
C VAL A 108 1.22 -8.10 3.59
N VAL A 109 1.21 -8.66 2.39
CA VAL A 109 1.52 -10.08 2.16
C VAL A 109 2.92 -10.42 2.66
N ASP A 110 3.89 -9.54 2.42
CA ASP A 110 5.27 -9.72 2.89
C ASP A 110 5.36 -9.65 4.43
N VAL A 111 4.60 -8.78 5.08
CA VAL A 111 4.49 -8.75 6.55
C VAL A 111 3.96 -10.07 7.09
N ILE A 112 2.88 -10.61 6.52
CA ILE A 112 2.31 -11.89 6.96
C ILE A 112 3.33 -13.02 6.78
N ARG A 113 3.99 -13.10 5.63
CA ARG A 113 5.01 -14.12 5.35
C ARG A 113 6.18 -14.08 6.34
N LYS A 114 6.61 -12.87 6.70
CA LYS A 114 7.72 -12.68 7.64
C LYS A 114 7.37 -13.09 9.05
N GLN A 115 6.16 -12.79 9.50
CA GLN A 115 5.76 -13.06 10.89
C GLN A 115 5.35 -14.51 11.13
N TYR A 116 4.70 -15.15 10.16
CA TYR A 116 4.21 -16.51 10.29
C TYR A 116 4.56 -17.39 9.06
N PRO A 117 5.85 -17.64 8.83
CA PRO A 117 6.28 -18.39 7.66
C PRO A 117 5.83 -19.86 7.75
N GLY A 118 5.27 -20.39 6.66
CA GLY A 118 5.00 -21.81 6.50
C GLY A 118 3.93 -22.39 7.42
N ARG A 119 3.04 -21.58 7.98
CA ARG A 119 1.94 -22.04 8.82
C ARG A 119 0.78 -22.67 8.04
N ASN A 120 0.76 -22.51 6.71
CA ASN A 120 -0.31 -22.99 5.83
C ASN A 120 -1.70 -22.47 6.22
N VAL A 121 -1.76 -21.21 6.63
CA VAL A 121 -3.02 -20.52 6.95
C VAL A 121 -3.57 -19.84 5.72
N ARG A 122 -4.87 -19.99 5.47
CA ARG A 122 -5.58 -19.25 4.42
C ARG A 122 -6.02 -17.90 4.97
N TYR A 123 -5.54 -16.85 4.32
CA TYR A 123 -5.92 -15.47 4.60
C TYR A 123 -6.71 -14.88 3.44
N LYS A 124 -7.66 -14.04 3.75
CA LYS A 124 -8.25 -13.09 2.82
C LYS A 124 -7.70 -11.71 3.14
N VAL A 125 -7.00 -11.12 2.19
CA VAL A 125 -6.40 -9.78 2.35
C VAL A 125 -7.16 -8.80 1.46
N GLU A 126 -7.75 -7.79 2.08
CA GLU A 126 -8.44 -6.68 1.44
C GLU A 126 -7.68 -5.39 1.70
N VAL A 127 -7.44 -4.61 0.66
CA VAL A 127 -6.85 -3.27 0.74
C VAL A 127 -7.78 -2.29 0.07
N THR A 128 -8.17 -1.27 0.80
CA THR A 128 -8.98 -0.15 0.31
C THR A 128 -8.13 1.11 0.36
N ILE A 129 -7.97 1.79 -0.76
CA ILE A 129 -7.27 3.07 -0.87
C ILE A 129 -8.25 4.14 -1.34
N GLN A 130 -8.39 5.17 -0.53
CA GLN A 130 -9.15 6.37 -0.85
C GLN A 130 -8.18 7.48 -1.23
N GLU A 131 -8.21 7.88 -2.50
CA GLU A 131 -7.38 8.95 -3.05
C GLU A 131 -7.99 10.33 -2.78
N THR A 132 -9.30 10.45 -3.01
CA THR A 132 -10.10 11.66 -2.76
C THR A 132 -11.36 11.29 -1.99
N GLU A 133 -12.16 12.27 -1.59
CA GLU A 133 -13.45 12.00 -0.92
C GLU A 133 -14.37 11.06 -1.70
N ASN A 134 -14.26 11.07 -3.04
CA ASN A 134 -15.18 10.36 -3.92
C ASN A 134 -14.55 9.17 -4.67
N ASN A 135 -13.23 9.02 -4.62
CA ASN A 135 -12.51 8.03 -5.42
C ASN A 135 -11.83 7.01 -4.52
N ILE A 136 -12.33 5.80 -4.57
CA ILE A 136 -11.85 4.67 -3.76
C ILE A 136 -11.57 3.50 -4.70
N PHE A 137 -10.44 2.85 -4.53
CA PHE A 137 -10.13 1.58 -5.15
C PHE A 137 -9.91 0.51 -4.09
N GLN A 138 -10.42 -0.68 -4.35
CA GLN A 138 -10.33 -1.83 -3.45
C GLN A 138 -9.84 -3.05 -4.20
N VAL A 139 -8.91 -3.78 -3.60
CA VAL A 139 -8.46 -5.09 -4.05
C VAL A 139 -8.61 -6.09 -2.92
N GLU A 140 -9.13 -7.27 -3.24
CA GLU A 140 -9.29 -8.40 -2.31
C GLU A 140 -8.76 -9.66 -2.96
N LYS A 141 -7.92 -10.42 -2.26
CA LYS A 141 -7.43 -11.72 -2.71
C LYS A 141 -7.28 -12.70 -1.56
N ASP A 142 -7.52 -13.97 -1.87
CA ASP A 142 -7.18 -15.09 -0.98
C ASP A 142 -5.71 -15.50 -1.20
N ILE A 143 -5.01 -15.76 -0.11
CA ILE A 143 -3.64 -16.29 -0.11
C ILE A 143 -3.50 -17.38 0.95
N THR A 144 -2.56 -18.28 0.74
CA THR A 144 -2.17 -19.27 1.75
C THR A 144 -0.68 -19.10 2.05
N ILE A 145 -0.34 -18.97 3.32
CA ILE A 145 1.03 -18.74 3.80
C ILE A 145 1.35 -19.71 4.96
#